data_27eeda2b14fde79dcc0fbc56a87d7fc2
#
_entry.id   27eeda2b14fde79dcc0fbc56a87d7fc2
#
_cell.length_a   1.000
_cell.length_b   1.000
_cell.length_c   1.000
_cell.angle_alpha   90.00
_cell.angle_beta   90.00
_cell.angle_gamma   90.00
#
_symmetry.space_group_name_H-M   'P 1'
#
loop_
_entity.id
_entity.type
_entity.pdbx_description
1 polymer ?
#
loop_
_entity_poly.entity_id
_entity_poly.type
_entity_poly.pdbx_seq_one_letter_code
_entity_poly.pdbx_strand_id
1 'polypeptide(L)'
;MHTTRPYLQTRPLPSLPTFEEPNVARFLVVPGSDGGFLIPSDQHPHGDLHLQQLDAPGVIRSLPAVLLFRTRYLAGSRFSVRVNGSAEFQFQGGEGGAQSWHEVIAPGVLREEDNEIVLFVAPDSGGQVIFSEIAILYTSNKLTVTRPIVLEPAG
;
A
#
# COMPACT_ATOMS: atom_id res chain seq x y z
N MET A 1 -5.34 -69.04 -30.65
CA MET A 1 -5.42 -67.59 -30.81
C MET A 1 -5.58 -66.94 -29.44
N HIS A 2 -4.50 -66.41 -28.90
CA HIS A 2 -4.56 -65.69 -27.64
C HIS A 2 -4.87 -64.22 -27.96
N THR A 3 -6.05 -63.78 -27.59
CA THR A 3 -6.44 -62.37 -27.66
C THR A 3 -5.89 -61.69 -26.44
N THR A 4 -4.77 -61.01 -26.57
CA THR A 4 -4.22 -60.16 -25.54
C THR A 4 -5.13 -58.95 -25.39
N ARG A 5 -5.90 -58.88 -24.32
CA ARG A 5 -6.62 -57.66 -23.98
C ARG A 5 -5.61 -56.56 -23.69
N PRO A 6 -5.71 -55.38 -24.29
CA PRO A 6 -4.84 -54.28 -23.93
C PRO A 6 -5.07 -53.94 -22.46
N TYR A 7 -4.01 -53.94 -21.69
CA TYR A 7 -4.00 -53.40 -20.34
C TYR A 7 -4.41 -51.94 -20.45
N LEU A 8 -5.58 -51.60 -19.95
CA LEU A 8 -5.95 -50.22 -19.67
C LEU A 8 -4.97 -49.72 -18.61
N GLN A 9 -3.96 -48.99 -19.05
CA GLN A 9 -3.17 -48.20 -18.12
C GLN A 9 -4.10 -47.15 -17.51
N THR A 10 -4.53 -47.39 -16.29
CA THR A 10 -5.15 -46.36 -15.47
C THR A 10 -4.10 -45.28 -15.23
N ARG A 11 -4.20 -44.17 -15.96
CA ARG A 11 -3.43 -42.98 -15.63
C ARG A 11 -3.83 -42.57 -14.21
N PRO A 12 -2.89 -42.34 -13.29
CA PRO A 12 -3.25 -41.76 -12.02
C PRO A 12 -3.99 -40.47 -12.29
N LEU A 13 -5.14 -40.27 -11.66
CA LEU A 13 -5.85 -38.99 -11.68
C LEU A 13 -4.86 -37.90 -11.28
N PRO A 14 -4.77 -36.80 -12.09
CA PRO A 14 -3.94 -35.69 -11.68
C PRO A 14 -4.37 -35.28 -10.29
N SER A 15 -3.40 -35.15 -9.38
CA SER A 15 -3.65 -34.59 -8.05
C SER A 15 -4.45 -33.31 -8.25
N LEU A 16 -5.59 -33.20 -7.55
CA LEU A 16 -6.37 -31.96 -7.52
C LEU A 16 -5.40 -30.83 -7.24
N PRO A 17 -5.44 -29.72 -8.04
CA PRO A 17 -4.60 -28.58 -7.76
C PRO A 17 -4.85 -28.18 -6.30
N THR A 18 -3.78 -28.11 -5.53
CA THR A 18 -3.83 -27.47 -4.23
C THR A 18 -4.28 -26.05 -4.47
N PHE A 19 -5.47 -25.69 -4.03
CA PHE A 19 -5.89 -24.29 -4.04
C PHE A 19 -4.98 -23.57 -3.04
N GLU A 20 -3.87 -23.01 -3.53
CA GLU A 20 -3.20 -21.97 -2.79
C GLU A 20 -4.22 -20.84 -2.65
N GLU A 21 -4.35 -20.30 -1.44
CA GLU A 21 -5.16 -19.11 -1.24
C GLU A 21 -4.70 -18.06 -2.25
N PRO A 22 -5.58 -17.56 -3.13
CA PRO A 22 -5.15 -16.65 -4.17
C PRO A 22 -4.61 -15.38 -3.52
N ASN A 23 -3.41 -14.97 -3.93
CA ASN A 23 -2.87 -13.68 -3.58
C ASN A 23 -3.80 -12.58 -4.08
N VAL A 24 -4.17 -11.68 -3.22
CA VAL A 24 -5.09 -10.58 -3.54
C VAL A 24 -4.41 -9.24 -3.38
N ALA A 25 -4.74 -8.31 -4.27
CA ALA A 25 -4.35 -6.92 -4.10
C ALA A 25 -5.22 -6.28 -3.02
N ARG A 26 -4.58 -5.57 -2.11
CA ARG A 26 -5.27 -4.83 -1.04
C ARG A 26 -4.80 -3.39 -1.01
N PHE A 27 -5.76 -2.51 -0.76
CA PHE A 27 -5.48 -1.13 -0.42
C PHE A 27 -5.49 -0.95 1.09
N LEU A 28 -4.43 -0.36 1.60
CA LEU A 28 -4.31 0.06 2.98
C LEU A 28 -4.38 1.57 3.00
N VAL A 29 -5.51 2.11 3.44
CA VAL A 29 -5.71 3.56 3.54
C VAL A 29 -5.20 4.04 4.88
N VAL A 30 -4.38 5.08 4.85
CA VAL A 30 -3.90 5.71 6.08
C VAL A 30 -5.05 6.44 6.77
N PRO A 31 -5.38 6.11 8.04
CA PRO A 31 -6.47 6.74 8.76
C PRO A 31 -6.33 8.25 8.84
N GLY A 32 -7.42 8.96 8.55
CA GLY A 32 -7.46 10.43 8.57
C GLY A 32 -6.89 11.10 7.33
N SER A 33 -6.34 10.36 6.37
CA SER A 33 -5.74 10.94 5.17
C SER A 33 -6.75 11.47 4.16
N ASP A 34 -8.02 11.08 4.25
CA ASP A 34 -9.10 11.64 3.46
C ASP A 34 -9.32 13.14 3.74
N GLY A 35 -9.21 13.56 4.99
CA GLY A 35 -9.26 14.97 5.38
C GLY A 35 -7.97 15.74 5.16
N GLY A 36 -6.87 15.03 4.90
CA GLY A 36 -5.54 15.59 4.71
C GLY A 36 -4.80 15.93 6.00
N PHE A 37 -3.48 15.86 5.91
CA PHE A 37 -2.56 16.28 6.96
C PHE A 37 -1.85 17.55 6.53
N LEU A 38 -2.09 18.64 7.27
CA LEU A 38 -1.42 19.91 7.05
C LEU A 38 -0.11 19.95 7.84
N ILE A 39 1.00 20.02 7.12
CA ILE A 39 2.33 20.06 7.73
C ILE A 39 2.99 21.39 7.36
N PRO A 40 3.20 22.29 8.35
CA PRO A 40 3.89 23.53 8.12
C PRO A 40 5.41 23.33 8.03
N SER A 41 6.08 24.13 7.22
CA SER A 41 7.54 24.09 7.10
C SER A 41 8.25 25.11 7.99
N ASP A 42 7.55 26.13 8.45
CA ASP A 42 8.11 27.37 9.00
C ASP A 42 8.16 27.43 10.51
N GLN A 43 7.53 26.48 11.21
CA GLN A 43 7.41 26.53 12.67
C GLN A 43 8.57 25.84 13.42
N HIS A 44 9.36 25.06 12.73
CA HIS A 44 10.49 24.33 13.33
C HIS A 44 11.76 24.47 12.48
N PRO A 45 12.92 24.79 13.10
CA PRO A 45 14.18 24.97 12.38
C PRO A 45 14.69 23.68 11.70
N HIS A 46 14.14 22.53 12.06
CA HIS A 46 14.50 21.22 11.50
C HIS A 46 13.43 20.65 10.54
N GLY A 47 12.40 21.43 10.21
CA GLY A 47 11.23 20.96 9.50
C GLY A 47 10.16 20.38 10.42
N ASP A 48 9.01 20.06 9.88
CA ASP A 48 7.92 19.43 10.62
C ASP A 48 7.56 18.08 10.03
N LEU A 49 7.07 17.19 10.87
CA LEU A 49 6.73 15.83 10.49
C LEU A 49 5.40 15.37 11.08
N HIS A 50 4.76 14.45 10.37
CA HIS A 50 3.62 13.68 10.86
C HIS A 50 3.93 12.18 10.72
N LEU A 51 3.74 11.46 11.80
CA LEU A 51 3.98 10.02 11.86
C LEU A 51 2.66 9.27 11.95
N GLN A 52 2.51 8.25 11.13
CA GLN A 52 1.35 7.37 11.12
C GLN A 52 1.79 5.91 11.20
N GLN A 53 1.14 5.14 12.05
CA GLN A 53 1.36 3.69 12.15
C GLN A 53 0.20 2.92 11.54
N LEU A 54 0.50 1.80 10.89
CA LEU A 54 -0.51 0.96 10.26
C LEU A 54 -0.01 -0.48 10.05
N ASP A 55 -0.95 -1.40 9.92
CA ASP A 55 -0.68 -2.80 9.67
C ASP A 55 -1.00 -3.17 8.22
N ALA A 56 -0.21 -4.08 7.65
CA ALA A 56 -0.44 -4.64 6.33
C ALA A 56 -0.67 -6.16 6.43
N PRO A 57 -1.88 -6.58 6.84
CA PRO A 57 -2.16 -7.98 7.12
C PRO A 57 -1.90 -8.87 5.90
N GLY A 58 -1.13 -9.94 6.13
CA GLY A 58 -0.83 -10.94 5.11
C GLY A 58 0.09 -10.45 3.99
N VAL A 59 0.81 -9.35 4.19
CA VAL A 59 1.73 -8.82 3.17
C VAL A 59 2.71 -9.88 2.69
N ILE A 60 2.86 -9.99 1.37
CA ILE A 60 3.88 -10.85 0.76
C ILE A 60 5.14 -10.01 0.59
N ARG A 61 6.09 -10.20 1.51
CA ARG A 61 7.29 -9.36 1.61
C ARG A 61 8.23 -9.47 0.41
N SER A 62 8.14 -10.54 -0.36
CA SER A 62 8.94 -10.73 -1.58
C SER A 62 8.44 -9.92 -2.78
N LEU A 63 7.26 -9.32 -2.69
CA LEU A 63 6.67 -8.51 -3.73
C LEU A 63 6.77 -7.02 -3.40
N PRO A 64 6.90 -6.16 -4.42
CA PRO A 64 6.84 -4.72 -4.21
C PRO A 64 5.41 -4.27 -3.86
N ALA A 65 5.31 -3.12 -3.25
CA ALA A 65 4.05 -2.42 -3.02
C ALA A 65 4.09 -1.05 -3.70
N VAL A 66 2.97 -0.37 -3.75
CA VAL A 66 2.86 0.97 -4.33
C VAL A 66 2.29 1.92 -3.30
N LEU A 67 3.01 3.00 -3.02
CA LEU A 67 2.54 4.12 -2.23
C LEU A 67 1.83 5.10 -3.15
N LEU A 68 0.62 5.47 -2.79
CA LEU A 68 -0.22 6.43 -3.51
C LEU A 68 -0.57 7.56 -2.54
N PHE A 69 -0.46 8.80 -2.98
CA PHE A 69 -0.90 9.94 -2.18
C PHE A 69 -1.10 11.19 -3.06
N ARG A 70 -1.77 12.17 -2.49
CA ARG A 70 -1.92 13.49 -3.11
C ARG A 70 -1.31 14.55 -2.22
N THR A 71 -0.77 15.58 -2.85
CA THR A 71 -0.28 16.75 -2.14
C THR A 71 -0.86 18.01 -2.75
N ARG A 72 -1.04 19.00 -1.88
CA ARG A 72 -1.23 20.40 -2.27
C ARG A 72 -0.11 21.20 -1.63
N TYR A 73 0.61 21.95 -2.43
CA TYR A 73 1.83 22.63 -2.00
C TYR A 73 2.04 23.96 -2.71
N LEU A 74 2.88 24.80 -2.11
CA LEU A 74 3.35 26.05 -2.71
C LEU A 74 4.57 25.80 -3.61
N ALA A 75 4.84 26.74 -4.51
CA ALA A 75 6.00 26.66 -5.41
C ALA A 75 7.31 26.47 -4.62
N GLY A 76 8.13 25.54 -5.08
CA GLY A 76 9.43 25.25 -4.47
C GLY A 76 9.39 24.44 -3.17
N SER A 77 8.22 24.00 -2.72
CA SER A 77 8.11 23.16 -1.53
C SER A 77 8.91 21.85 -1.69
N ARG A 78 9.65 21.49 -0.64
CA ARG A 78 10.40 20.24 -0.56
C ARG A 78 9.83 19.39 0.56
N PHE A 79 9.46 18.18 0.22
CA PHE A 79 8.85 17.26 1.18
C PHE A 79 9.29 15.83 0.89
N SER A 80 9.13 14.97 1.87
CA SER A 80 9.44 13.55 1.73
C SER A 80 8.38 12.67 2.38
N VAL A 81 8.28 11.44 1.89
CA VAL A 81 7.54 10.37 2.52
C VAL A 81 8.52 9.24 2.80
N ARG A 82 8.53 8.75 4.02
CA ARG A 82 9.39 7.66 4.45
C ARG A 82 8.54 6.50 4.93
N VAL A 83 8.88 5.29 4.49
CA VAL A 83 8.21 4.06 4.92
C VAL A 83 9.22 3.17 5.64
N ASN A 84 8.95 2.86 6.90
CA ASN A 84 9.77 2.00 7.77
C ASN A 84 11.25 2.39 7.85
N GLY A 85 11.57 3.66 7.64
CA GLY A 85 12.94 4.17 7.69
C GLY A 85 13.88 3.67 6.59
N SER A 86 13.45 2.74 5.74
CA SER A 86 14.27 2.13 4.70
C SER A 86 13.89 2.54 3.27
N ALA A 87 12.72 3.08 3.06
CA ALA A 87 12.31 3.67 1.81
C ALA A 87 11.99 5.15 2.04
N GLU A 88 12.73 6.03 1.38
CA GLU A 88 12.53 7.47 1.44
C GLU A 88 12.34 8.04 0.05
N PHE A 89 11.21 8.71 -0.14
CA PHE A 89 10.86 9.37 -1.39
C PHE A 89 10.90 10.88 -1.17
N GLN A 90 11.78 11.56 -1.91
CA GLN A 90 11.95 13.00 -1.84
C GLN A 90 11.31 13.67 -3.05
N PHE A 91 10.58 14.73 -2.80
CA PHE A 91 9.85 15.47 -3.80
C PHE A 91 10.18 16.95 -3.73
N GLN A 92 10.21 17.57 -4.89
CA GLN A 92 10.29 19.01 -5.00
C GLN A 92 9.13 19.48 -5.89
N GLY A 93 8.26 20.32 -5.32
CA GLY A 93 7.18 20.95 -6.06
C GLY A 93 7.74 22.03 -7.00
N GLY A 94 7.32 22.02 -8.27
CA GLY A 94 7.69 23.03 -9.24
C GLY A 94 6.94 24.34 -9.01
N GLU A 95 5.89 24.58 -9.78
CA GLU A 95 5.11 25.82 -9.75
C GLU A 95 4.07 25.89 -8.61
N GLY A 96 3.91 24.85 -7.85
CA GLY A 96 2.87 24.71 -6.83
C GLY A 96 1.56 24.18 -7.42
N GLY A 97 0.62 23.86 -6.52
CA GLY A 97 -0.68 23.32 -6.88
C GLY A 97 -0.99 21.99 -6.22
N ALA A 98 -1.83 21.19 -6.87
CA ALA A 98 -2.21 19.87 -6.43
C ALA A 98 -1.65 18.80 -7.37
N GLN A 99 -1.11 17.73 -6.80
CA GLN A 99 -0.52 16.62 -7.57
C GLN A 99 -0.75 15.30 -6.90
N SER A 100 -0.98 14.26 -7.71
CA SER A 100 -1.00 12.86 -7.27
C SER A 100 0.34 12.21 -7.52
N TRP A 101 0.78 11.41 -6.57
CA TRP A 101 2.06 10.72 -6.59
C TRP A 101 1.86 9.22 -6.46
N HIS A 102 2.75 8.46 -7.06
CA HIS A 102 2.86 7.03 -6.83
C HIS A 102 4.33 6.63 -6.83
N GLU A 103 4.70 5.82 -5.85
CA GLU A 103 6.06 5.37 -5.67
C GLU A 103 6.10 3.88 -5.36
N VAL A 104 7.06 3.18 -5.91
CA VAL A 104 7.23 1.75 -5.67
C VAL A 104 8.00 1.55 -4.37
N ILE A 105 7.38 0.83 -3.44
CA ILE A 105 8.02 0.37 -2.21
C ILE A 105 8.72 -0.96 -2.53
N ALA A 106 10.03 -1.02 -2.32
CA ALA A 106 10.81 -2.21 -2.60
C ALA A 106 10.36 -3.43 -1.79
N PRO A 107 10.53 -4.66 -2.31
CA PRO A 107 10.29 -5.86 -1.55
C PRO A 107 11.04 -5.85 -0.20
N GLY A 108 10.41 -6.38 0.84
CA GLY A 108 10.99 -6.48 2.17
C GLY A 108 10.83 -5.23 3.05
N VAL A 109 10.34 -4.12 2.54
CA VAL A 109 10.13 -2.89 3.31
C VAL A 109 8.88 -2.98 4.18
N LEU A 110 7.74 -3.39 3.61
CA LEU A 110 6.50 -3.55 4.38
C LEU A 110 6.55 -4.77 5.28
N ARG A 111 6.00 -4.59 6.48
CA ARG A 111 5.82 -5.63 7.49
C ARG A 111 4.34 -5.89 7.71
N GLU A 112 4.00 -7.03 8.28
CA GLU A 112 2.62 -7.37 8.60
C GLU A 112 2.01 -6.40 9.63
N GLU A 113 2.82 -5.98 10.59
CA GLU A 113 2.41 -5.10 11.69
C GLU A 113 3.40 -3.94 11.87
N ASP A 114 2.95 -2.88 12.51
CA ASP A 114 3.77 -1.75 12.94
C ASP A 114 4.57 -1.09 11.80
N ASN A 115 3.94 -0.90 10.65
CA ASN A 115 4.52 -0.07 9.61
C ASN A 115 4.42 1.41 10.00
N GLU A 116 5.47 2.12 9.75
CA GLU A 116 5.58 3.54 10.02
C GLU A 116 5.67 4.33 8.74
N ILE A 117 4.75 5.28 8.54
CA ILE A 117 4.85 6.27 7.47
C ILE A 117 5.14 7.61 8.12
N VAL A 118 6.20 8.26 7.67
CA VAL A 118 6.58 9.61 8.09
C VAL A 118 6.42 10.56 6.92
N LEU A 119 5.57 11.54 7.09
CA LEU A 119 5.41 12.67 6.18
C LEU A 119 6.26 13.82 6.71
N PHE A 120 7.11 14.38 5.89
CA PHE A 120 8.04 15.42 6.30
C PHE A 120 8.05 16.57 5.32
N VAL A 121 8.08 17.79 5.85
CA VAL A 121 8.27 19.01 5.07
C VAL A 121 9.58 19.64 5.49
N ALA A 122 10.48 19.85 4.53
CA ALA A 122 11.79 20.40 4.77
C ALA A 122 11.73 21.84 5.30
N PRO A 123 12.64 22.24 6.17
CA PRO A 123 12.74 23.64 6.60
C PRO A 123 13.03 24.53 5.38
N ASP A 124 12.58 25.77 5.43
CA ASP A 124 12.77 26.77 4.36
C ASP A 124 12.20 26.37 2.98
N SER A 125 11.23 25.50 2.95
CA SER A 125 10.65 24.96 1.71
C SER A 125 9.36 25.65 1.27
N GLY A 126 9.25 26.97 1.44
CA GLY A 126 8.18 27.74 0.84
C GLY A 126 6.78 27.61 1.46
N GLY A 127 6.62 26.94 2.59
CA GLY A 127 5.35 26.93 3.31
C GLY A 127 4.78 25.57 3.62
N GLN A 128 3.47 25.50 3.67
CA GLN A 128 2.71 24.31 4.09
C GLN A 128 2.52 23.33 2.95
N VAL A 129 2.55 22.03 3.27
CA VAL A 129 2.14 20.94 2.38
C VAL A 129 0.97 20.21 3.00
N ILE A 130 -0.07 19.99 2.23
CA ILE A 130 -1.20 19.15 2.63
C ILE A 130 -1.03 17.79 1.95
N PHE A 131 -0.88 16.75 2.74
CA PHE A 131 -0.87 15.36 2.27
C PHE A 131 -2.26 14.77 2.45
N SER A 132 -2.81 14.15 1.43
CA SER A 132 -4.14 13.54 1.48
C SER A 132 -4.22 12.26 0.68
N GLU A 133 -5.29 11.50 0.91
CA GLU A 133 -5.59 10.28 0.15
C GLU A 133 -4.40 9.31 0.10
N ILE A 134 -3.77 9.06 1.25
CA ILE A 134 -2.59 8.22 1.35
C ILE A 134 -3.02 6.76 1.45
N ALA A 135 -2.55 5.95 0.53
CA ALA A 135 -2.84 4.52 0.51
C ALA A 135 -1.60 3.72 0.07
N ILE A 136 -1.53 2.49 0.53
CA ILE A 136 -0.57 1.52 0.05
C ILE A 136 -1.33 0.38 -0.64
N LEU A 137 -1.01 0.13 -1.89
CA LEU A 137 -1.46 -1.04 -2.62
C LEU A 137 -0.41 -2.14 -2.47
N TYR A 138 -0.79 -3.26 -1.90
CA TYR A 138 0.10 -4.38 -1.69
C TYR A 138 -0.57 -5.72 -1.99
N THR A 139 0.21 -6.77 -2.19
CA THR A 139 -0.30 -8.12 -2.37
C THR A 139 -0.35 -8.83 -1.02
N SER A 140 -1.52 -9.37 -0.70
CA SER A 140 -1.78 -10.09 0.54
C SER A 140 -2.13 -11.55 0.26
N ASN A 141 -1.68 -12.44 1.15
CA ASN A 141 -2.13 -13.83 1.17
C ASN A 141 -3.34 -14.06 2.07
N LYS A 142 -3.86 -13.01 2.71
CA LYS A 142 -5.06 -13.08 3.55
C LYS A 142 -6.28 -12.56 2.81
N LEU A 143 -7.25 -13.43 2.62
CA LEU A 143 -8.57 -13.06 2.15
C LEU A 143 -9.37 -12.47 3.32
N THR A 144 -9.81 -11.24 3.19
CA THR A 144 -10.85 -10.73 4.06
C THR A 144 -12.19 -11.13 3.45
N VAL A 145 -12.80 -12.18 3.96
CA VAL A 145 -14.15 -12.53 3.58
C VAL A 145 -15.08 -11.51 4.23
N THR A 146 -15.49 -10.53 3.45
CA THR A 146 -16.63 -9.71 3.84
C THR A 146 -17.85 -10.61 3.74
N ARG A 147 -18.48 -10.95 4.85
CA ARG A 147 -19.75 -11.69 4.82
C ARG A 147 -20.72 -10.88 3.98
N PRO A 148 -21.36 -11.48 2.96
CA PRO A 148 -22.39 -10.77 2.23
C PRO A 148 -23.47 -10.37 3.23
N ILE A 149 -23.86 -9.12 3.20
CA ILE A 149 -25.04 -8.65 3.94
C ILE A 149 -26.22 -9.29 3.24
N VAL A 150 -26.79 -10.32 3.87
CA VAL A 150 -28.06 -10.86 3.42
C VAL A 150 -29.11 -9.84 3.84
N LEU A 151 -29.59 -9.06 2.88
CA LEU A 151 -30.78 -8.25 3.10
C LEU A 151 -31.94 -9.23 3.23
N GLU A 152 -32.46 -9.38 4.45
CA GLU A 152 -33.73 -10.10 4.62
C GLU A 152 -34.80 -9.39 3.79
N PRO A 153 -35.56 -10.14 2.99
CA PRO A 153 -36.68 -9.52 2.28
C PRO A 153 -37.63 -8.91 3.31
N ALA A 154 -37.97 -7.65 3.11
CA ALA A 154 -39.00 -6.99 3.94
C ALA A 154 -40.28 -7.80 3.87
N GLY A 155 -40.63 -8.39 5.00
CA GLY A 155 -41.88 -9.15 5.15
C GLY A 155 -43.11 -8.25 5.16
#